data_dc88d287032decbdda4d1e4b3993d86c
#
_entry.id   dc88d287032decbdda4d1e4b3993d86c
#
_cell.length_a   1.000
_cell.length_b   1.000
_cell.length_c   1.000
_cell.angle_alpha   90.00
_cell.angle_beta   90.00
_cell.angle_gamma   90.00
#
_symmetry.space_group_name_H-M   'P 1'
#
loop_
_entity.id
_entity.type
_entity.pdbx_description
1 polymer ?
#
loop_
_entity_poly.entity_id
_entity_poly.type
_entity_poly.pdbx_seq_one_letter_code
_entity_poly.pdbx_strand_id
1 'polypeptide(L)'
;MYQRILVATDGSKLSKKAVTSAIELAAVCGAELVAVKVVPRYPQSYFEGGIALQVSEVAAVEKKWADEGQAVVDAVKKSAQTKGVSTKAVTVKSDVVSDALLAAAKKHQCDLIVMASHGRKGIKRLLLGSETQHVLTHAMIPVLILK
;
A
#
# COMPACT_ATOMS: atom_id res chain seq x y z
N MET A 1 -3.27 -22.63 -0.58
CA MET A 1 -1.97 -22.33 0.02
C MET A 1 -2.05 -21.06 0.86
N TYR A 2 -2.10 -19.89 0.26
CA TYR A 2 -2.31 -18.65 1.02
C TYR A 2 -3.79 -18.45 1.31
N GLN A 3 -4.09 -17.89 2.47
CA GLN A 3 -5.46 -17.60 2.87
C GLN A 3 -5.80 -16.10 2.81
N ARG A 4 -4.81 -15.26 3.06
CA ARG A 4 -5.01 -13.81 3.05
C ARG A 4 -3.76 -13.10 2.57
N ILE A 5 -3.86 -12.44 1.43
CA ILE A 5 -2.74 -11.81 0.74
C ILE A 5 -2.87 -10.30 0.87
N LEU A 6 -1.85 -9.64 1.40
CA LEU A 6 -1.75 -8.18 1.37
C LEU A 6 -1.07 -7.75 0.08
N VAL A 7 -1.65 -6.80 -0.64
CA VAL A 7 -0.99 -6.12 -1.74
C VAL A 7 -0.85 -4.64 -1.42
N ALA A 8 0.39 -4.16 -1.50
CA ALA A 8 0.69 -2.74 -1.36
C ALA A 8 0.58 -2.05 -2.71
N THR A 9 -0.11 -0.94 -2.77
CA THR A 9 -0.24 -0.17 -4.00
C THR A 9 -0.17 1.34 -3.73
N ASP A 10 0.52 2.05 -4.59
CA ASP A 10 0.60 3.52 -4.59
C ASP A 10 -0.04 4.11 -5.86
N GLY A 11 -0.68 3.29 -6.68
CA GLY A 11 -1.28 3.69 -7.94
C GLY A 11 -0.29 3.82 -9.10
N SER A 12 1.00 3.57 -8.88
CA SER A 12 2.01 3.60 -9.94
C SER A 12 1.86 2.44 -10.92
N LYS A 13 2.49 2.55 -12.09
CA LYS A 13 2.50 1.49 -13.11
C LYS A 13 3.03 0.17 -12.58
N LEU A 14 4.13 0.21 -11.83
CA LEU A 14 4.75 -0.99 -11.29
C LEU A 14 3.89 -1.62 -10.18
N SER A 15 3.27 -0.80 -9.34
CA SER A 15 2.36 -1.32 -8.32
C SER A 15 1.11 -1.95 -8.94
N LYS A 16 0.67 -1.48 -10.11
CA LYS A 16 -0.43 -2.13 -10.84
C LYS A 16 -0.08 -3.53 -11.31
N LYS A 17 1.18 -3.78 -11.67
CA LYS A 17 1.65 -5.15 -11.94
C LYS A 17 1.55 -6.03 -10.68
N ALA A 18 1.96 -5.50 -9.55
CA ALA A 18 1.86 -6.21 -8.27
C ALA A 18 0.39 -6.52 -7.94
N VAL A 19 -0.50 -5.56 -8.16
CA VAL A 19 -1.95 -5.74 -7.97
C VAL A 19 -2.48 -6.86 -8.85
N THR A 20 -2.15 -6.85 -10.14
CA THR A 20 -2.61 -7.89 -11.07
C THR A 20 -2.13 -9.28 -10.62
N SER A 21 -0.84 -9.41 -10.29
CA SER A 21 -0.29 -10.68 -9.79
C SER A 21 -0.93 -11.14 -8.49
N ALA A 22 -1.19 -10.21 -7.58
CA ALA A 22 -1.84 -10.52 -6.30
C ALA A 22 -3.28 -11.02 -6.50
N ILE A 23 -4.03 -10.39 -7.40
CA ILE A 23 -5.40 -10.80 -7.72
C ILE A 23 -5.40 -12.21 -8.33
N GLU A 24 -4.53 -12.45 -9.29
CA GLU A 24 -4.42 -13.76 -9.94
C GLU A 24 -4.04 -14.86 -8.93
N LEU A 25 -3.06 -14.57 -8.07
CA LEU A 25 -2.62 -15.50 -7.05
C LEU A 25 -3.73 -15.76 -6.02
N ALA A 26 -4.43 -14.71 -5.59
CA ALA A 26 -5.57 -14.85 -4.67
C ALA A 26 -6.68 -15.70 -5.29
N ALA A 27 -6.97 -15.51 -6.58
CA ALA A 27 -7.97 -16.32 -7.28
C ALA A 27 -7.58 -17.81 -7.31
N VAL A 28 -6.32 -18.11 -7.60
CA VAL A 28 -5.83 -19.50 -7.63
C VAL A 28 -5.84 -20.14 -6.24
N CYS A 29 -5.47 -19.40 -5.22
CA CYS A 29 -5.41 -19.91 -3.83
C CYS A 29 -6.77 -19.93 -3.14
N GLY A 30 -7.78 -19.28 -3.69
CA GLY A 30 -9.03 -19.04 -2.97
C GLY A 30 -8.85 -18.09 -1.78
N ALA A 31 -7.87 -17.18 -1.86
CA ALA A 31 -7.50 -16.28 -0.80
C ALA A 31 -8.30 -14.98 -0.81
N GLU A 32 -8.45 -14.37 0.37
CA GLU A 32 -8.91 -13.00 0.49
C GLU A 32 -7.74 -12.04 0.18
N LEU A 33 -8.04 -10.93 -0.48
CA LEU A 33 -7.07 -9.89 -0.78
C LEU A 33 -7.27 -8.70 0.15
N VAL A 34 -6.18 -8.17 0.68
CA VAL A 34 -6.18 -6.92 1.47
C VAL A 34 -5.34 -5.91 0.69
N ALA A 35 -6.01 -4.98 0.03
CA ALA A 35 -5.36 -3.94 -0.74
C ALA A 35 -5.07 -2.75 0.17
N VAL A 36 -3.80 -2.36 0.28
CA VAL A 36 -3.37 -1.32 1.20
C VAL A 36 -2.68 -0.18 0.46
N LYS A 37 -3.16 1.02 0.70
CA LYS A 37 -2.51 2.28 0.32
C LYS A 37 -2.12 3.04 1.58
N VAL A 38 -0.86 3.37 1.72
CA VAL A 38 -0.38 4.22 2.81
C VAL A 38 -0.46 5.67 2.36
N VAL A 39 -1.16 6.47 3.15
CA VAL A 39 -1.41 7.89 2.89
C VAL A 39 -0.51 8.70 3.83
N PRO A 40 0.23 9.70 3.33
CA PRO A 40 1.10 10.48 4.19
C PRO A 40 0.29 11.34 5.17
N ARG A 41 0.90 11.65 6.31
CA ARG A 41 0.40 12.70 7.19
C ARG A 41 0.86 14.04 6.69
N TYR A 42 0.07 15.06 6.99
CA TYR A 42 0.51 16.43 6.68
C TYR A 42 1.73 16.72 7.56
N PRO A 43 2.81 17.14 6.92
CA PRO A 43 4.03 17.39 7.67
C PRO A 43 3.80 18.50 8.70
N GLN A 44 4.32 18.36 9.94
CA GLN A 44 4.16 19.32 11.05
C GLN A 44 5.42 20.15 11.34
N SER A 45 6.44 20.07 10.49
CA SER A 45 7.77 20.66 10.75
C SER A 45 7.89 22.11 10.26
N TYR A 46 6.87 22.84 10.40
CA TYR A 46 6.70 24.03 9.65
C TYR A 46 6.75 25.30 10.30
N PHE A 47 7.27 25.31 11.48
CA PHE A 47 7.39 26.53 12.29
C PHE A 47 8.60 27.36 11.96
N GLU A 48 9.43 26.96 11.05
CA GLU A 48 10.59 27.76 10.65
C GLU A 48 10.22 28.78 9.58
N GLY A 49 9.71 29.92 10.04
CA GLY A 49 9.53 31.12 9.20
C GLY A 49 8.35 31.06 8.25
N GLY A 50 7.46 30.10 8.40
CA GLY A 50 6.31 29.95 7.55
C GLY A 50 5.01 30.41 8.19
N ILE A 51 4.06 30.76 7.36
CA ILE A 51 2.69 30.99 7.76
C ILE A 51 2.13 29.64 8.22
N ALA A 52 1.76 29.52 9.49
CA ALA A 52 1.07 28.34 10.00
C ALA A 52 -0.25 28.18 9.23
N LEU A 53 -0.38 27.08 8.48
CA LEU A 53 -1.66 26.72 7.89
C LEU A 53 -2.67 26.53 9.03
N GLN A 54 -3.88 27.02 8.83
CA GLN A 54 -4.95 26.81 9.79
C GLN A 54 -5.29 25.32 9.88
N VAL A 55 -5.72 24.87 11.06
CA VAL A 55 -6.10 23.47 11.28
C VAL A 55 -7.11 22.97 10.22
N SER A 56 -8.04 23.84 9.80
CA SER A 56 -9.01 23.52 8.75
C SER A 56 -8.37 23.27 7.39
N GLU A 57 -7.28 23.98 7.05
CA GLU A 57 -6.57 23.81 5.78
C GLU A 57 -5.76 22.51 5.78
N VAL A 58 -5.12 22.19 6.89
CA VAL A 58 -4.42 20.92 7.08
C VAL A 58 -5.40 19.74 6.95
N ALA A 59 -6.54 19.83 7.62
CA ALA A 59 -7.58 18.81 7.55
C ALA A 59 -8.11 18.63 6.12
N ALA A 60 -8.27 19.70 5.37
CA ALA A 60 -8.73 19.65 3.98
C ALA A 60 -7.72 18.92 3.08
N VAL A 61 -6.42 19.20 3.24
CA VAL A 61 -5.34 18.55 2.49
C VAL A 61 -5.27 17.06 2.84
N GLU A 62 -5.30 16.72 4.12
CA GLU A 62 -5.26 15.32 4.56
C GLU A 62 -6.48 14.55 4.06
N LYS A 63 -7.67 15.17 4.07
CA LYS A 63 -8.88 14.55 3.53
C LYS A 63 -8.74 14.26 2.04
N LYS A 64 -8.20 15.21 1.27
CA LYS A 64 -7.94 15.02 -0.16
C LYS A 64 -7.03 13.82 -0.41
N TRP A 65 -5.93 13.72 0.33
CA TRP A 65 -5.00 12.60 0.20
C TRP A 65 -5.64 11.26 0.60
N ALA A 66 -6.45 11.27 1.65
CA ALA A 66 -7.19 10.08 2.08
C ALA A 66 -8.20 9.64 1.02
N ASP A 67 -8.95 10.58 0.43
CA ASP A 67 -9.92 10.28 -0.62
C ASP A 67 -9.22 9.74 -1.88
N GLU A 68 -8.10 10.32 -2.28
CA GLU A 68 -7.29 9.83 -3.40
C GLU A 68 -6.75 8.42 -3.13
N GLY A 69 -6.27 8.18 -1.92
CA GLY A 69 -5.78 6.86 -1.50
C GLY A 69 -6.89 5.82 -1.49
N GLN A 70 -8.06 6.18 -0.99
CA GLN A 70 -9.22 5.29 -0.97
C GLN A 70 -9.65 4.92 -2.41
N ALA A 71 -9.62 5.87 -3.34
CA ALA A 71 -9.92 5.61 -4.74
C ALA A 71 -8.96 4.58 -5.35
N VAL A 72 -7.69 4.62 -4.99
CA VAL A 72 -6.67 3.65 -5.46
C VAL A 72 -7.04 2.23 -5.01
N VAL A 73 -7.33 2.03 -3.74
CA VAL A 73 -7.66 0.69 -3.22
C VAL A 73 -9.06 0.22 -3.61
N ASP A 74 -10.01 1.14 -3.79
CA ASP A 74 -11.34 0.80 -4.29
C ASP A 74 -11.26 0.30 -5.75
N ALA A 75 -10.37 0.86 -6.56
CA ALA A 75 -10.12 0.37 -7.91
C ALA A 75 -9.56 -1.06 -7.90
N VAL A 76 -8.67 -1.38 -6.96
CA VAL A 76 -8.18 -2.75 -6.76
C VAL A 76 -9.32 -3.70 -6.42
N LYS A 77 -10.16 -3.31 -5.47
CA LYS A 77 -11.32 -4.11 -5.06
C LYS A 77 -12.25 -4.38 -6.24
N LYS A 78 -12.53 -3.38 -7.04
CA LYS A 78 -13.36 -3.51 -8.24
C LYS A 78 -12.76 -4.50 -9.25
N SER A 79 -11.46 -4.39 -9.52
CA SER A 79 -10.76 -5.32 -10.40
C SER A 79 -10.77 -6.76 -9.86
N ALA A 80 -10.57 -6.92 -8.57
CA ALA A 80 -10.57 -8.23 -7.92
C ALA A 80 -11.96 -8.89 -7.96
N GLN A 81 -13.03 -8.11 -7.85
CA GLN A 81 -14.39 -8.61 -7.95
C GLN A 81 -14.66 -9.28 -9.31
N THR A 82 -14.08 -8.77 -10.39
CA THR A 82 -14.23 -9.39 -11.71
C THR A 82 -13.62 -10.79 -11.80
N LYS A 83 -12.71 -11.11 -10.88
CA LYS A 83 -12.05 -12.42 -10.77
C LYS A 83 -12.63 -13.27 -9.62
N GLY A 84 -13.69 -12.82 -8.98
CA GLY A 84 -14.30 -13.51 -7.86
C GLY A 84 -13.49 -13.48 -6.56
N VAL A 85 -12.57 -12.53 -6.43
CA VAL A 85 -11.71 -12.41 -5.25
C VAL A 85 -12.32 -11.43 -4.24
N SER A 86 -12.58 -11.91 -3.03
CA SER A 86 -13.02 -11.06 -1.92
C SER A 86 -11.88 -10.13 -1.50
N THR A 87 -12.14 -8.84 -1.42
CA THR A 87 -11.10 -7.84 -1.19
C THR A 87 -11.52 -6.82 -0.13
N LYS A 88 -10.62 -6.55 0.81
CA LYS A 88 -10.71 -5.39 1.70
C LYS A 88 -9.87 -4.26 1.12
N ALA A 89 -10.47 -3.09 0.98
CA ALA A 89 -9.81 -1.87 0.52
C ALA A 89 -9.44 -1.02 1.74
N VAL A 90 -8.14 -0.89 2.02
CA VAL A 90 -7.65 -0.29 3.26
C VAL A 90 -6.71 0.87 2.97
N THR A 91 -6.95 2.01 3.60
CA THR A 91 -5.98 3.10 3.65
C THR A 91 -5.41 3.21 5.06
N VAL A 92 -4.13 3.49 5.16
CA VAL A 92 -3.44 3.69 6.44
C VAL A 92 -2.71 5.01 6.38
N LYS A 93 -2.94 5.87 7.37
CA LYS A 93 -2.21 7.13 7.50
C LYS A 93 -0.92 6.89 8.27
N SER A 94 0.22 7.13 7.63
CA SER A 94 1.53 6.95 8.26
C SER A 94 2.61 7.72 7.51
N ASP A 95 3.65 8.12 8.23
CA ASP A 95 4.84 8.73 7.64
C ASP A 95 5.86 7.68 7.21
N VAL A 96 5.74 6.44 7.67
CA VAL A 96 6.64 5.34 7.34
C VAL A 96 5.86 4.22 6.66
N VAL A 97 5.99 4.14 5.34
CA VAL A 97 5.22 3.20 4.51
C VAL A 97 5.48 1.75 4.91
N SER A 98 6.74 1.36 5.05
CA SER A 98 7.11 -0.02 5.38
C SER A 98 6.54 -0.49 6.72
N ASP A 99 6.64 0.35 7.76
CA ASP A 99 6.07 0.01 9.07
C ASP A 99 4.55 -0.13 9.01
N ALA A 100 3.89 0.75 8.26
CA ALA A 100 2.45 0.70 8.06
C ALA A 100 2.01 -0.59 7.36
N LEU A 101 2.76 -1.04 6.35
CA LEU A 101 2.47 -2.28 5.64
C LEU A 101 2.64 -3.49 6.53
N LEU A 102 3.72 -3.55 7.31
CA LEU A 102 3.96 -4.63 8.26
C LEU A 102 2.89 -4.70 9.33
N ALA A 103 2.49 -3.55 9.86
CA ALA A 103 1.42 -3.47 10.85
C ALA A 103 0.06 -3.90 10.26
N ALA A 104 -0.24 -3.50 9.02
CA ALA A 104 -1.46 -3.90 8.34
C ALA A 104 -1.49 -5.41 8.08
N ALA A 105 -0.38 -6.00 7.68
CA ALA A 105 -0.26 -7.44 7.47
C ALA A 105 -0.57 -8.20 8.76
N LYS A 106 -0.05 -7.74 9.88
CA LYS A 106 -0.31 -8.32 11.20
C LYS A 106 -1.78 -8.13 11.62
N LYS A 107 -2.28 -6.90 11.51
CA LYS A 107 -3.66 -6.56 11.89
C LYS A 107 -4.68 -7.40 11.13
N HIS A 108 -4.47 -7.59 9.85
CA HIS A 108 -5.38 -8.34 8.98
C HIS A 108 -5.02 -9.82 8.88
N GLN A 109 -4.03 -10.30 9.63
CA GLN A 109 -3.60 -11.71 9.67
C GLN A 109 -3.24 -12.24 8.28
N CYS A 110 -2.53 -11.45 7.51
CA CYS A 110 -2.08 -11.85 6.18
C CYS A 110 -0.92 -12.86 6.27
N ASP A 111 -0.87 -13.77 5.31
CA ASP A 111 0.18 -14.80 5.24
C ASP A 111 1.09 -14.65 4.01
N LEU A 112 0.88 -13.59 3.23
CA LEU A 112 1.75 -13.18 2.14
C LEU A 112 1.64 -11.67 1.94
N ILE A 113 2.77 -11.02 1.66
CA ILE A 113 2.79 -9.63 1.19
C ILE A 113 3.24 -9.63 -0.27
N VAL A 114 2.51 -8.92 -1.13
CA VAL A 114 2.88 -8.69 -2.53
C VAL A 114 3.11 -7.20 -2.73
N MET A 115 4.24 -6.82 -3.28
CA MET A 115 4.56 -5.42 -3.53
C MET A 115 5.52 -5.26 -4.71
N ALA A 116 5.58 -4.05 -5.24
CA ALA A 116 6.52 -3.70 -6.30
C ALA A 116 7.92 -3.49 -5.71
N SER A 117 8.95 -3.67 -6.53
CA SER A 117 10.34 -3.48 -6.12
C SER A 117 10.67 -2.03 -5.77
N HIS A 118 9.89 -1.07 -6.27
CA HIS A 118 10.00 0.35 -5.93
C HIS A 118 8.67 1.05 -6.19
N GLY A 119 8.46 2.22 -5.56
CA GLY A 119 7.26 3.04 -5.76
C GLY A 119 7.48 4.15 -6.80
N ARG A 120 6.62 5.19 -6.73
CA ARG A 120 6.66 6.33 -7.65
C ARG A 120 7.99 7.08 -7.68
N LYS A 121 8.70 7.11 -6.57
CA LYS A 121 10.00 7.78 -6.44
C LYS A 121 11.17 6.86 -6.72
N GLY A 122 10.90 5.65 -7.17
CA GLY A 122 11.91 4.62 -7.38
C GLY A 122 12.83 4.95 -8.54
N ILE A 123 14.12 4.78 -8.29
CA ILE A 123 15.18 4.92 -9.29
C ILE A 123 15.51 3.54 -9.84
N LYS A 124 15.44 3.48 -11.14
CA LYS A 124 15.90 2.44 -12.09
C LYS A 124 16.53 1.14 -11.60
N ARG A 125 15.84 0.10 -11.94
CA ARG A 125 16.29 -1.23 -12.45
C ARG A 125 17.12 -2.18 -11.58
N LEU A 126 18.03 -1.76 -10.74
CA LEU A 126 18.99 -2.69 -10.12
C LEU A 126 18.91 -2.77 -8.61
N LEU A 127 18.24 -1.82 -7.99
CA LEU A 127 18.16 -1.76 -6.53
C LEU A 127 16.71 -1.80 -6.09
N LEU A 128 16.45 -2.54 -5.05
CA LEU A 128 15.16 -2.49 -4.37
C LEU A 128 15.01 -1.12 -3.72
N GLY A 129 13.80 -0.57 -3.78
CA GLY A 129 13.47 0.65 -3.04
C GLY A 129 13.65 0.45 -1.53
N SER A 130 13.91 1.54 -0.82
CA SER A 130 14.16 1.50 0.63
C SER A 130 12.99 0.87 1.42
N GLU A 131 11.77 1.18 1.03
CA GLU A 131 10.57 0.63 1.66
C GLU A 131 10.46 -0.88 1.43
N THR A 132 10.76 -1.34 0.20
CA THR A 132 10.75 -2.75 -0.14
C THR A 132 11.83 -3.51 0.65
N GLN A 133 13.04 -2.95 0.75
CA GLN A 133 14.11 -3.53 1.54
C GLN A 133 13.73 -3.66 3.01
N HIS A 134 13.11 -2.63 3.57
CA HIS A 134 12.68 -2.63 4.96
C HIS A 134 11.62 -3.71 5.22
N VAL A 135 10.63 -3.84 4.33
CA VAL A 135 9.60 -4.87 4.43
C VAL A 135 10.23 -6.26 4.35
N LEU A 136 11.12 -6.50 3.38
CA LEU A 136 11.81 -7.80 3.25
C LEU A 136 12.60 -8.16 4.49
N THR A 137 13.29 -7.19 5.09
CA THR A 137 14.14 -7.43 6.26
C THR A 137 13.31 -7.75 7.51
N HIS A 138 12.17 -7.11 7.67
CA HIS A 138 11.40 -7.16 8.92
C HIS A 138 10.14 -8.02 8.85
N ALA A 139 9.71 -8.45 7.66
CA ALA A 139 8.51 -9.28 7.53
C ALA A 139 8.72 -10.66 8.16
N MET A 140 7.72 -11.10 8.89
CA MET A 140 7.69 -12.46 9.48
C MET A 140 6.94 -13.46 8.61
N ILE A 141 6.45 -13.01 7.46
CA ILE A 141 5.73 -13.80 6.46
C ILE A 141 6.41 -13.63 5.11
N PRO A 142 6.17 -14.55 4.15
CA PRO A 142 6.72 -14.41 2.79
C PRO A 142 6.37 -13.09 2.14
N VAL A 143 7.30 -12.60 1.31
CA VAL A 143 7.13 -11.36 0.54
C VAL A 143 7.43 -11.66 -0.92
N LEU A 144 6.48 -11.38 -1.79
CA LEU A 144 6.64 -11.52 -3.24
C LEU A 144 6.88 -10.13 -3.82
N ILE A 145 8.01 -9.96 -4.49
CA ILE A 145 8.42 -8.69 -5.08
C ILE A 145 8.29 -8.76 -6.59
N LEU A 146 7.55 -7.81 -7.17
CA LEU A 146 7.41 -7.65 -8.62
C LEU A 146 8.37 -6.57 -9.12
N LYS A 147 9.12 -6.91 -10.15
CA LYS A 147 10.06 -6.00 -10.82
C LYS A 147 9.44 -5.39 -12.07
#